data_ae8564cc6536f285e64a7ea0d0d0511c
#
_entry.id   ae8564cc6536f285e64a7ea0d0d0511c
#
_cell.length_a   1.000
_cell.length_b   1.000
_cell.length_c   1.000
_cell.angle_alpha   90.00
_cell.angle_beta   90.00
_cell.angle_gamma   90.00
#
_symmetry.space_group_name_H-M   'P 1'
#
loop_
_entity.id
_entity.type
_entity.pdbx_description
1 polymer ?
#
loop_
_entity_poly.entity_id
_entity_poly.type
_entity_poly.pdbx_seq_one_letter_code
_entity_poly.pdbx_strand_id
1 'polypeptide(L)'
;MKVIRVIIMPEKERQVVEVLDKNGYSSMTKMHIFGSGKQKGLQVGPIVYDELPKIMLMLVVKDNDASKVVELIENNARTGNIGDGKIFISEVDEAYTIRTGNKEL
;
A
#
# COMPACT_ATOMS: atom_id res chain seq x y z
N MET A 1 13.01 -8.92 8.26
CA MET A 1 11.75 -8.19 8.11
C MET A 1 11.74 -7.38 6.82
N LYS A 2 10.56 -7.15 6.29
CA LYS A 2 10.35 -6.45 5.04
C LYS A 2 9.45 -5.25 5.25
N VAL A 3 9.75 -4.14 4.57
CA VAL A 3 8.79 -3.06 4.46
C VAL A 3 8.04 -3.23 3.15
N ILE A 4 6.73 -3.12 3.23
CA ILE A 4 5.83 -3.20 2.08
C ILE A 4 5.17 -1.84 1.93
N ARG A 5 5.39 -1.22 0.77
CA ARG A 5 4.75 0.04 0.40
C ARG A 5 3.81 -0.22 -0.75
N VAL A 6 2.56 0.14 -0.57
CA VAL A 6 1.49 -0.16 -1.51
C VAL A 6 0.85 1.13 -1.96
N ILE A 7 0.79 1.33 -3.26
CA ILE A 7 0.05 2.45 -3.83
C ILE A 7 -1.19 1.89 -4.49
N ILE A 8 -2.35 2.28 -4.01
CA ILE A 8 -3.64 1.78 -4.50
C ILE A 8 -4.61 2.92 -4.80
N MET A 9 -5.67 2.58 -5.52
CA MET A 9 -6.78 3.49 -5.73
C MET A 9 -7.51 3.77 -4.41
N PRO A 10 -7.96 5.01 -4.17
CA PRO A 10 -8.67 5.34 -2.93
C PRO A 10 -9.89 4.46 -2.65
N GLU A 11 -10.63 4.07 -3.66
CA GLU A 11 -11.82 3.24 -3.52
C GLU A 11 -11.51 1.80 -3.10
N LYS A 12 -10.25 1.39 -3.13
CA LYS A 12 -9.82 0.06 -2.67
C LYS A 12 -9.25 0.08 -1.25
N GLU A 13 -9.04 1.25 -0.68
CA GLU A 13 -8.42 1.40 0.64
C GLU A 13 -9.11 0.58 1.71
N ARG A 14 -10.42 0.76 1.86
CA ARG A 14 -11.18 0.08 2.91
C ARG A 14 -11.06 -1.44 2.82
N GLN A 15 -11.23 -1.97 1.62
CA GLN A 15 -11.19 -3.40 1.36
C GLN A 15 -9.82 -4.00 1.69
N VAL A 16 -8.75 -3.31 1.30
CA VAL A 16 -7.38 -3.75 1.57
C VAL A 16 -7.07 -3.67 3.06
N VAL A 17 -7.41 -2.56 3.72
CA VAL A 17 -7.16 -2.40 5.16
C VAL A 17 -7.92 -3.46 5.96
N GLU A 18 -9.19 -3.71 5.63
CA GLU A 18 -9.98 -4.71 6.34
C GLU A 18 -9.41 -6.12 6.22
N VAL A 19 -8.98 -6.52 5.01
CA VAL A 19 -8.42 -7.86 4.83
C VAL A 19 -7.08 -8.02 5.55
N LEU A 20 -6.26 -6.99 5.55
CA LEU A 20 -5.00 -7.02 6.29
C LEU A 20 -5.24 -7.13 7.79
N ASP A 21 -6.15 -6.32 8.31
CA ASP A 21 -6.50 -6.32 9.73
C ASP A 21 -7.03 -7.69 10.18
N LYS A 22 -7.93 -8.29 9.42
CA LYS A 22 -8.48 -9.62 9.71
C LYS A 22 -7.42 -10.71 9.74
N ASN A 23 -6.32 -10.52 9.04
CA ASN A 23 -5.24 -11.50 8.98
C ASN A 23 -4.10 -11.19 9.94
N GLY A 24 -4.30 -10.25 10.86
CA GLY A 24 -3.32 -9.93 11.89
C GLY A 24 -2.30 -8.86 11.52
N TYR A 25 -2.49 -8.17 10.40
CA TYR A 25 -1.60 -7.10 9.95
C TYR A 25 -2.25 -5.75 10.15
N SER A 26 -2.45 -5.37 11.42
CA SER A 26 -3.18 -4.15 11.80
C SER A 26 -2.31 -2.90 11.87
N SER A 27 -0.99 -3.07 12.06
CA SER A 27 -0.07 -1.94 12.21
C SER A 27 0.37 -1.45 10.84
N MET A 28 -0.22 -0.35 10.40
CA MET A 28 0.13 0.22 9.11
C MET A 28 0.02 1.75 9.14
N THR A 29 0.81 2.39 8.30
CA THR A 29 0.80 3.83 8.12
C THR A 29 0.13 4.14 6.78
N LYS A 30 -0.74 5.13 6.77
CA LYS A 30 -1.45 5.55 5.57
C LYS A 30 -1.09 6.98 5.21
N MET A 31 -0.90 7.23 3.91
CA MET A 31 -0.64 8.55 3.37
C MET A 31 -1.54 8.80 2.16
N HIS A 32 -2.06 10.02 2.07
CA HIS A 32 -2.76 10.48 0.88
C HIS A 32 -1.73 11.10 -0.05
N ILE A 33 -1.66 10.60 -1.27
CA ILE A 33 -0.68 11.02 -2.26
C ILE A 33 -1.35 11.31 -3.59
N PHE A 34 -0.61 11.96 -4.47
CA PHE A 34 -1.01 12.13 -5.87
C PHE A 34 -0.01 11.38 -6.73
N GLY A 35 -0.51 10.63 -7.69
CA GLY A 35 0.33 9.86 -8.57
C GLY A 35 -0.06 10.03 -10.03
N SER A 36 0.92 9.94 -10.89
CA SER A 36 0.72 9.81 -12.32
C SER A 36 1.34 8.50 -12.76
N GLY A 37 0.81 7.93 -13.82
CA GLY A 37 1.29 6.66 -14.27
C GLY A 37 0.80 6.34 -15.68
N LYS A 38 0.68 5.06 -15.97
CA LYS A 38 0.32 4.59 -17.30
C LYS A 38 -1.08 5.00 -17.74
N GLN A 39 -1.99 5.30 -16.80
CA GLN A 39 -3.30 5.83 -17.13
C GLN A 39 -3.24 7.26 -17.71
N LYS A 40 -2.12 7.93 -17.59
CA LYS A 40 -1.83 9.24 -18.22
C LYS A 40 -2.88 10.30 -17.97
N GLY A 41 -3.34 10.41 -16.72
CA GLY A 41 -4.29 11.41 -16.33
C GLY A 41 -5.74 11.03 -16.62
N LEU A 42 -6.63 11.91 -16.24
CA LEU A 42 -8.05 11.79 -16.41
C LEU A 42 -8.56 13.03 -17.11
N GLN A 43 -9.30 12.84 -18.19
CA GLN A 43 -9.90 13.96 -18.90
C GLN A 43 -11.39 14.08 -18.54
N VAL A 44 -11.78 15.27 -18.08
CA VAL A 44 -13.17 15.59 -17.79
C VAL A 44 -13.52 16.84 -18.58
N GLY A 45 -14.25 16.68 -19.68
CA GLY A 45 -14.53 17.75 -20.62
C GLY A 45 -13.21 18.30 -21.20
N PRO A 46 -12.97 19.61 -21.11
CA PRO A 46 -11.72 20.22 -21.59
C PRO A 46 -10.57 20.12 -20.59
N ILE A 47 -10.79 19.58 -19.40
CA ILE A 47 -9.79 19.52 -18.33
C ILE A 47 -9.10 18.18 -18.35
N VAL A 48 -7.77 18.19 -18.34
CA VAL A 48 -6.94 16.98 -18.23
C VAL A 48 -6.22 17.01 -16.87
N TYR A 49 -6.38 15.94 -16.11
CA TYR A 49 -5.73 15.78 -14.83
C TYR A 49 -4.52 14.84 -15.00
N ASP A 50 -3.32 15.38 -14.89
CA ASP A 50 -2.08 14.60 -15.03
C ASP A 50 -1.81 13.74 -13.79
N GLU A 51 -2.34 14.13 -12.65
CA GLU A 51 -2.17 13.43 -11.39
C GLU A 51 -3.52 13.04 -10.82
N LEU A 52 -3.57 11.85 -10.22
CA LEU A 52 -4.77 11.34 -9.57
C LEU A 52 -4.49 11.08 -8.09
N PRO A 53 -5.50 11.27 -7.21
CA PRO A 53 -5.34 10.91 -5.81
C PRO A 53 -5.14 9.39 -5.67
N LYS A 54 -4.21 9.01 -4.83
CA LYS A 54 -3.91 7.63 -4.49
C LYS A 54 -3.70 7.51 -2.99
N ILE A 55 -3.73 6.29 -2.50
CA ILE A 55 -3.42 5.99 -1.11
C ILE A 55 -2.14 5.16 -1.08
N MET A 56 -1.20 5.56 -0.22
CA MET A 56 -0.05 4.72 0.09
C MET A 56 -0.23 4.10 1.47
N LEU A 57 -0.12 2.78 1.53
CA LEU A 57 -0.05 2.05 2.79
C LEU A 57 1.38 1.57 2.97
N MET A 58 1.88 1.66 4.20
CA MET A 58 3.20 1.14 4.53
C MET A 58 3.07 0.28 5.77
N LEU A 59 3.62 -0.93 5.70
CA LEU A 59 3.68 -1.83 6.83
C LEU A 59 4.97 -2.63 6.80
N VAL A 60 5.42 -3.04 7.97
CA VAL A 60 6.60 -3.86 8.12
C VAL A 60 6.17 -5.21 8.67
N VAL A 61 6.61 -6.28 8.02
CA VAL A 61 6.22 -7.64 8.38
C VAL A 61 7.45 -8.54 8.44
N LYS A 62 7.28 -9.69 9.06
CA LYS A 62 8.32 -10.73 9.07
C LYS A 62 8.53 -11.25 7.65
N ASP A 63 9.72 -11.72 7.34
CA ASP A 63 10.05 -12.23 6.02
C ASP A 63 9.05 -13.29 5.54
N ASN A 64 8.66 -14.19 6.43
CA ASN A 64 7.75 -15.28 6.09
C ASN A 64 6.33 -14.82 5.75
N ASP A 65 5.95 -13.61 6.17
CA ASP A 65 4.62 -13.08 5.94
C ASP A 65 4.50 -12.24 4.67
N ALA A 66 5.62 -11.83 4.09
CA ALA A 66 5.61 -10.91 2.96
C ALA A 66 4.78 -11.41 1.78
N SER A 67 4.96 -12.67 1.38
CA SER A 67 4.22 -13.24 0.25
C SER A 67 2.72 -13.28 0.51
N LYS A 68 2.31 -13.61 1.73
CA LYS A 68 0.91 -13.64 2.11
C LYS A 68 0.29 -12.24 2.07
N VAL A 69 1.01 -11.26 2.57
CA VAL A 69 0.55 -9.88 2.56
C VAL A 69 0.35 -9.39 1.12
N VAL A 70 1.32 -9.65 0.25
CA VAL A 70 1.22 -9.28 -1.17
C VAL A 70 -0.01 -9.91 -1.81
N GLU A 71 -0.25 -11.21 -1.58
CA GLU A 71 -1.41 -11.90 -2.13
C GLU A 71 -2.72 -11.30 -1.64
N LEU A 72 -2.83 -11.00 -0.35
CA LEU A 72 -4.02 -10.36 0.22
C LEU A 72 -4.29 -9.01 -0.42
N ILE A 73 -3.26 -8.22 -0.61
CA ILE A 73 -3.38 -6.89 -1.23
C ILE A 73 -3.80 -7.03 -2.69
N GLU A 74 -3.13 -7.86 -3.45
CA GLU A 74 -3.45 -8.05 -4.88
C GLU A 74 -4.88 -8.52 -5.09
N ASN A 75 -5.33 -9.49 -4.31
CA ASN A 75 -6.68 -10.03 -4.44
C ASN A 75 -7.77 -9.02 -4.11
N ASN A 76 -7.45 -8.01 -3.31
CA ASN A 76 -8.43 -7.01 -2.87
C ASN A 76 -8.30 -5.66 -3.57
N ALA A 77 -7.19 -5.42 -4.25
CA ALA A 77 -6.95 -4.15 -4.94
C ALA A 77 -7.04 -4.26 -6.46
N ARG A 78 -6.91 -5.46 -7.00
CA ARG A 78 -6.84 -5.67 -8.45
C ARG A 78 -8.19 -5.49 -9.12
N THR A 79 -8.22 -4.69 -10.19
CA THR A 79 -9.34 -4.63 -11.13
C THR A 79 -8.94 -5.19 -12.49
N GLY A 80 -7.64 -5.28 -12.77
CA GLY A 80 -7.12 -5.65 -14.09
C GLY A 80 -6.89 -4.47 -15.01
N ASN A 81 -7.20 -3.27 -14.56
CA ASN A 81 -7.04 -2.05 -15.34
C ASN A 81 -5.74 -1.32 -14.98
N ILE A 82 -5.25 -0.52 -15.93
CA ILE A 82 -4.15 0.40 -15.67
C ILE A 82 -4.59 1.36 -14.55
N GLY A 83 -3.73 1.58 -13.58
CA GLY A 83 -4.03 2.44 -12.45
C GLY A 83 -4.32 1.70 -11.15
N ASP A 84 -4.35 0.37 -11.17
CA ASP A 84 -4.58 -0.43 -9.96
C ASP A 84 -3.55 -0.15 -8.87
N GLY A 85 -2.33 0.20 -9.24
CA GLY A 85 -1.30 0.54 -8.30
C GLY A 85 -0.09 -0.37 -8.36
N LYS A 86 0.73 -0.30 -7.30
CA LYS A 86 1.99 -1.03 -7.26
C LYS A 86 2.37 -1.38 -5.83
N ILE A 87 3.07 -2.48 -5.68
CA ILE A 87 3.60 -2.93 -4.39
C ILE A 87 5.12 -2.92 -4.48
N PHE A 88 5.77 -2.26 -3.52
CA PHE A 88 7.22 -2.25 -3.40
C PHE A 88 7.62 -2.94 -2.10
N ILE A 89 8.60 -3.81 -2.19
CA ILE A 89 9.11 -4.54 -1.03
C ILE A 89 10.61 -4.29 -0.92
N SER A 90 11.08 -3.97 0.27
CA SER A 90 12.51 -3.85 0.53
C SER A 90 12.84 -4.37 1.93
N GLU A 91 14.12 -4.64 2.14
CA GLU A 91 14.62 -5.09 3.45
C GLU A 91 14.55 -3.96 4.46
N VAL A 92 14.27 -4.32 5.70
CA VAL A 92 14.40 -3.44 6.86
C VAL A 92 15.47 -4.04 7.75
N ASP A 93 16.57 -3.33 7.92
CA ASP A 93 17.68 -3.83 8.70
C ASP A 93 17.36 -3.87 10.20
N GLU A 94 16.76 -2.80 10.71
CA GLU A 94 16.44 -2.68 12.13
C GLU A 94 15.14 -1.88 12.31
N ALA A 95 14.40 -2.24 13.35
CA ALA A 95 13.21 -1.49 13.77
C ALA A 95 13.27 -1.33 15.29
N TYR A 96 12.92 -0.15 15.78
CA TYR A 96 12.91 0.18 17.21
C TYR A 96 11.55 0.73 17.59
N THR A 97 11.02 0.26 18.70
CA THR A 97 9.81 0.83 19.29
C THR A 97 10.19 2.06 20.11
N ILE A 98 9.69 3.21 19.72
CA ILE A 98 10.04 4.47 20.38
C ILE A 98 9.67 4.44 21.87
N ARG A 99 8.50 3.93 22.19
CA ARG A 99 8.01 3.89 23.58
C ARG A 99 8.95 3.16 24.52
N THR A 100 9.53 2.06 24.09
CA THR A 100 10.36 1.20 24.94
C THR A 100 11.85 1.30 24.66
N GLY A 101 12.23 1.78 23.49
CA GLY A 101 13.61 1.73 23.02
C GLY A 101 14.05 0.33 22.59
N ASN A 102 13.15 -0.64 22.60
CA ASN A 102 13.49 -2.01 22.22
C ASN A 102 13.62 -2.16 20.71
N LYS A 103 14.60 -2.99 20.32
CA LYS A 103 14.80 -3.38 18.93
C LYS A 103 13.86 -4.52 18.61
N GLU A 104 12.73 -4.19 18.01
CA GLU A 104 11.67 -5.16 17.74
C GLU A 104 10.78 -4.70 16.60
N LEU A 105 10.09 -5.63 15.99
CA LEU A 105 9.07 -5.31 14.98
C LEU A 105 7.76 -4.90 15.67
#